data_a595ca8a5e2d24b9fe219687629d358f
#
_entry.id   a595ca8a5e2d24b9fe219687629d358f
#
_cell.length_a   1.000
_cell.length_b   1.000
_cell.length_c   1.000
_cell.angle_alpha   90.00
_cell.angle_beta   90.00
_cell.angle_gamma   90.00
#
_symmetry.space_group_name_H-M   'P 1'
#
loop_
_entity.id
_entity.type
_entity.pdbx_description
1 polymer ?
#
loop_
_entity_poly.entity_id
_entity_poly.type
_entity_poly.pdbx_seq_one_letter_code
_entity_poly.pdbx_strand_id
1 'polypeptide(L)'
;YLTNICGIDTLAFEFSGISAQEHVDGKQYVFVYNDLLYGFIYSDFVNKNSYTSHLKDFEEIIKSITIIAENESNNTIENNYDTYSEPDKDKEESLSESVTLEQKNALAKGRDYLDFSAFSYTSLISQLEYEGFSTEAATYAANNCGADWNEQAAKKAQNYLDFSSFSRQGLIDQLVYEGFTQEQAEYGASSVGY
;
A
#
# COMPACT_ATOMS: atom_id res chain seq x y z
N TYR A 1 12.50 3.76 24.43
CA TYR A 1 13.50 2.79 24.91
C TYR A 1 13.97 1.88 23.75
N LEU A 2 15.14 1.30 23.90
CA LEU A 2 15.65 0.29 22.94
C LEU A 2 15.16 -1.08 23.35
N THR A 3 14.79 -1.87 22.37
CA THR A 3 14.43 -3.29 22.51
C THR A 3 15.06 -4.09 21.36
N ASN A 4 14.81 -5.38 21.30
CA ASN A 4 15.31 -6.23 20.23
C ASN A 4 14.16 -7.06 19.65
N ILE A 5 14.04 -7.05 18.34
CA ILE A 5 13.07 -7.86 17.59
C ILE A 5 13.86 -8.71 16.60
N CYS A 6 13.77 -10.01 16.69
CA CYS A 6 14.48 -10.95 15.81
C CYS A 6 16.00 -10.72 15.71
N GLY A 7 16.65 -10.31 16.81
CA GLY A 7 18.08 -9.99 16.78
C GLY A 7 18.43 -8.59 16.29
N ILE A 8 17.45 -7.76 15.94
CA ILE A 8 17.66 -6.40 15.43
C ILE A 8 17.33 -5.38 16.51
N ASP A 9 18.25 -4.44 16.73
CA ASP A 9 18.03 -3.33 17.65
C ASP A 9 16.89 -2.45 17.15
N THR A 10 15.89 -2.29 17.97
CA THR A 10 14.62 -1.65 17.64
C THR A 10 14.35 -0.51 18.61
N LEU A 11 14.01 0.66 18.08
CA LEU A 11 13.53 1.79 18.87
C LEU A 11 12.04 1.62 19.12
N ALA A 12 11.64 1.55 20.40
CA ALA A 12 10.24 1.54 20.80
C ALA A 12 9.86 2.82 21.52
N PHE A 13 8.74 3.45 21.17
CA PHE A 13 8.21 4.60 21.87
C PHE A 13 6.69 4.57 21.91
N GLU A 14 6.17 5.17 22.97
CA GLU A 14 4.75 5.38 23.17
C GLU A 14 4.41 6.81 22.80
N PHE A 15 3.24 7.02 22.26
CA PHE A 15 2.73 8.34 21.93
C PHE A 15 1.28 8.49 22.37
N SER A 16 0.88 9.73 22.58
CA SER A 16 -0.48 10.11 22.94
C SER A 16 -0.86 11.33 22.13
N GLY A 17 -2.07 11.38 21.63
CA GLY A 17 -2.53 12.46 20.79
C GLY A 17 -4.05 12.55 20.68
N ILE A 18 -4.53 13.43 19.82
CA ILE A 18 -5.95 13.59 19.52
C ILE A 18 -6.15 13.30 18.04
N SER A 19 -7.05 12.36 17.73
CA SER A 19 -7.49 12.06 16.38
C SER A 19 -9.01 12.09 16.35
N ALA A 20 -9.60 12.76 15.36
CA ALA A 20 -11.06 12.91 15.22
C ALA A 20 -11.78 13.35 16.52
N GLN A 21 -11.16 14.27 17.30
CA GLN A 21 -11.64 14.79 18.59
C GLN A 21 -11.65 13.75 19.74
N GLU A 22 -11.09 12.56 19.53
CA GLU A 22 -10.92 11.56 20.58
C GLU A 22 -9.44 11.40 20.94
N HIS A 23 -9.19 11.04 22.19
CA HIS A 23 -7.83 10.78 22.68
C HIS A 23 -7.37 9.40 22.22
N VAL A 24 -6.18 9.35 21.64
CA VAL A 24 -5.57 8.13 21.12
C VAL A 24 -4.22 7.91 21.80
N ASP A 25 -4.03 6.73 22.36
CA ASP A 25 -2.73 6.25 22.80
C ASP A 25 -2.18 5.22 21.80
N GLY A 26 -0.87 5.19 21.61
CA GLY A 26 -0.26 4.28 20.68
C GLY A 26 1.15 3.89 21.07
N LYS A 27 1.63 2.83 20.45
CA LYS A 27 3.00 2.32 20.56
C LYS A 27 3.57 2.02 19.19
N GLN A 28 4.79 2.46 18.98
CA GLN A 28 5.49 2.26 17.71
C GLN A 28 6.83 1.59 17.95
N TYR A 29 7.17 0.66 17.07
CA TYR A 29 8.47 0.03 16.97
C TYR A 29 9.09 0.40 15.63
N VAL A 30 10.34 0.83 15.64
CA VAL A 30 11.07 1.24 14.44
C VAL A 30 12.45 0.59 14.44
N PHE A 31 12.81 -0.03 13.32
CA PHE A 31 14.13 -0.64 13.14
C PHE A 31 14.60 -0.53 11.69
N VAL A 32 15.89 -0.72 11.48
CA VAL A 32 16.52 -0.75 10.16
C VAL A 32 16.97 -2.17 9.84
N TYR A 33 16.62 -2.65 8.68
CA TYR A 33 17.09 -3.94 8.15
C TYR A 33 17.35 -3.80 6.64
N ASN A 34 18.55 -4.22 6.19
CA ASN A 34 19.01 -4.08 4.80
C ASN A 34 18.86 -2.66 4.27
N ASP A 35 19.29 -1.65 5.06
CA ASP A 35 19.20 -0.22 4.75
C ASP A 35 17.78 0.34 4.58
N LEU A 36 16.77 -0.44 4.91
CA LEU A 36 15.37 -0.02 4.90
C LEU A 36 14.85 0.21 6.33
N LEU A 37 14.03 1.25 6.49
CA LEU A 37 13.38 1.58 7.74
C LEU A 37 12.01 0.88 7.81
N TYR A 38 11.82 0.09 8.86
CA TYR A 38 10.56 -0.61 9.14
C TYR A 38 9.91 -0.02 10.38
N GLY A 39 8.57 0.03 10.39
CA GLY A 39 7.83 0.48 11.55
C GLY A 39 6.55 -0.32 11.75
N PHE A 40 6.28 -0.69 13.01
CA PHE A 40 5.02 -1.27 13.43
C PHE A 40 4.35 -0.28 14.37
N ILE A 41 3.09 0.04 14.13
CA ILE A 41 2.30 0.98 14.94
C ILE A 41 1.04 0.27 15.42
N TYR A 42 0.78 0.39 16.71
CA TYR A 42 -0.51 0.09 17.30
C TYR A 42 -1.06 1.35 17.97
N SER A 43 -2.31 1.66 17.71
CA SER A 43 -3.00 2.76 18.39
C SER A 43 -4.47 2.42 18.61
N ASP A 44 -5.05 2.95 19.68
CA ASP A 44 -6.46 2.76 19.99
C ASP A 44 -7.02 3.96 20.78
N PHE A 45 -8.33 4.11 20.78
CA PHE A 45 -9.01 5.18 21.49
C PHE A 45 -9.05 4.90 23.00
N VAL A 46 -8.58 5.84 23.81
CA VAL A 46 -8.47 5.70 25.27
C VAL A 46 -9.83 5.42 25.92
N ASN A 47 -10.90 5.98 25.36
CA ASN A 47 -12.23 5.89 25.96
C ASN A 47 -12.89 4.50 25.88
N LYS A 48 -12.32 3.57 25.15
CA LYS A 48 -12.91 2.23 24.93
C LYS A 48 -12.29 1.13 25.77
N ASN A 49 -11.33 1.44 26.65
CA ASN A 49 -10.55 0.46 27.45
C ASN A 49 -9.91 -0.67 26.61
N SER A 50 -9.81 -0.47 25.27
CA SER A 50 -9.31 -1.47 24.35
C SER A 50 -7.79 -1.41 24.19
N TYR A 51 -7.18 -0.23 24.34
CA TYR A 51 -5.75 -0.05 24.17
C TYR A 51 -4.92 -1.00 25.04
N THR A 52 -5.17 -1.00 26.36
CA THR A 52 -4.41 -1.84 27.29
C THR A 52 -4.71 -3.32 27.15
N SER A 53 -5.91 -3.72 26.71
CA SER A 53 -6.28 -5.11 26.51
C SER A 53 -5.62 -5.73 25.27
N HIS A 54 -5.54 -4.97 24.18
CA HIS A 54 -4.96 -5.45 22.92
C HIS A 54 -3.48 -5.13 22.76
N LEU A 55 -2.93 -4.19 23.55
CA LEU A 55 -1.50 -3.89 23.53
C LEU A 55 -0.63 -5.11 23.79
N LYS A 56 -1.06 -5.98 24.72
CA LYS A 56 -0.35 -7.22 25.02
C LYS A 56 -0.32 -8.18 23.84
N ASP A 57 -1.44 -8.32 23.16
CA ASP A 57 -1.55 -9.17 21.97
C ASP A 57 -0.67 -8.62 20.84
N PHE A 58 -0.66 -7.30 20.66
CA PHE A 58 0.25 -6.64 19.72
C PHE A 58 1.73 -6.88 20.06
N GLU A 59 2.11 -6.76 21.33
CA GLU A 59 3.47 -7.04 21.76
C GLU A 59 3.88 -8.51 21.58
N GLU A 60 2.94 -9.44 21.73
CA GLU A 60 3.18 -10.87 21.44
C GLU A 60 3.36 -11.10 19.93
N ILE A 61 2.58 -10.46 19.09
CA ILE A 61 2.74 -10.48 17.63
C ILE A 61 4.12 -9.93 17.25
N ILE A 62 4.51 -8.78 17.76
CA ILE A 62 5.82 -8.18 17.48
C ILE A 62 6.97 -9.13 17.87
N LYS A 63 6.86 -9.82 19.00
CA LYS A 63 7.88 -10.81 19.44
C LYS A 63 7.91 -12.08 18.59
N SER A 64 6.80 -12.40 17.92
CA SER A 64 6.69 -13.58 17.05
C SER A 64 7.22 -13.35 15.63
N ILE A 65 7.51 -12.10 15.26
CA ILE A 65 8.03 -11.77 13.93
C ILE A 65 9.38 -12.46 13.75
N THR A 66 9.51 -13.17 12.65
CA THR A 66 10.76 -13.79 12.21
C THR A 66 11.12 -13.20 10.85
N ILE A 67 12.35 -12.69 10.72
CA ILE A 67 12.87 -12.26 9.44
C ILE A 67 13.37 -13.52 8.73
N ILE A 68 12.66 -13.89 7.67
CA ILE A 68 13.09 -14.95 6.77
C ILE A 68 14.10 -14.31 5.81
N ALA A 69 15.40 -14.48 6.08
CA ALA A 69 16.40 -14.18 5.07
C ALA A 69 16.15 -15.15 3.91
N GLU A 70 15.81 -14.63 2.73
CA GLU A 70 15.87 -15.44 1.53
C GLU A 70 17.32 -15.92 1.40
N ASN A 71 17.52 -17.23 1.56
CA ASN A 71 18.78 -17.83 1.18
C ASN A 71 18.99 -17.50 -0.29
N GLU A 72 19.99 -16.69 -0.55
CA GLU A 72 20.54 -16.56 -1.90
C GLU A 72 20.89 -17.98 -2.36
N SER A 73 19.94 -18.62 -3.02
CA SER A 73 20.20 -19.82 -3.78
C SER A 73 21.15 -19.42 -4.90
N ASN A 74 22.43 -19.73 -4.66
CA ASN A 74 23.50 -19.82 -5.64
C ASN A 74 23.01 -19.66 -7.09
N ASN A 75 23.00 -18.45 -7.59
CA ASN A 75 23.21 -18.20 -9.00
C ASN A 75 24.64 -17.67 -9.13
N THR A 76 25.57 -18.63 -9.24
CA THR A 76 26.93 -18.37 -9.67
C THR A 76 26.83 -17.80 -11.08
N ILE A 77 26.81 -16.47 -11.18
CA ILE A 77 27.05 -15.77 -12.44
C ILE A 77 28.56 -15.92 -12.66
N GLU A 78 28.96 -16.89 -13.46
CA GLU A 78 30.28 -16.92 -14.07
C GLU A 78 30.44 -15.65 -14.91
N ASN A 79 31.23 -14.72 -14.40
CA ASN A 79 31.70 -13.58 -15.15
C ASN A 79 32.63 -14.09 -16.27
N ASN A 80 32.09 -14.34 -17.43
CA ASN A 80 32.88 -14.44 -18.67
C ASN A 80 32.89 -13.05 -19.33
N TYR A 81 33.92 -12.29 -19.01
CA TYR A 81 34.37 -11.20 -19.85
C TYR A 81 35.11 -11.83 -21.03
N ASP A 82 34.48 -11.88 -22.20
CA ASP A 82 35.23 -11.86 -23.46
C ASP A 82 34.37 -11.37 -24.63
N THR A 83 34.95 -10.36 -25.24
CA THR A 83 34.93 -10.03 -26.68
C THR A 83 33.69 -9.28 -27.21
N TYR A 84 33.92 -7.97 -27.42
CA TYR A 84 33.18 -7.10 -28.35
C TYR A 84 33.07 -7.74 -29.73
N SER A 85 31.83 -7.86 -30.23
CA SER A 85 31.53 -7.94 -31.67
C SER A 85 30.31 -7.06 -31.92
N GLU A 86 30.44 -6.19 -32.93
CA GLU A 86 29.42 -5.22 -33.35
C GLU A 86 28.16 -5.91 -33.92
N PRO A 87 27.01 -5.19 -33.97
CA PRO A 87 25.68 -5.76 -34.07
C PRO A 87 25.31 -6.05 -35.55
N ASP A 88 24.84 -7.26 -35.80
CA ASP A 88 24.07 -7.56 -36.99
C ASP A 88 22.63 -7.03 -36.84
N LYS A 89 22.28 -6.11 -37.76
CA LYS A 89 20.90 -5.67 -38.01
C LYS A 89 20.11 -6.84 -38.63
N ASP A 90 18.86 -6.90 -38.27
CA ASP A 90 17.75 -7.67 -38.81
C ASP A 90 17.36 -8.91 -38.00
N LYS A 91 16.62 -8.68 -36.93
CA LYS A 91 15.49 -9.51 -36.54
C LYS A 91 14.45 -8.64 -35.79
N GLU A 92 13.38 -8.29 -36.48
CA GLU A 92 12.09 -8.00 -35.88
C GLU A 92 11.60 -9.27 -35.17
N GLU A 93 11.91 -9.37 -33.87
CA GLU A 93 11.32 -10.39 -33.02
C GLU A 93 10.14 -9.74 -32.32
N SER A 94 8.93 -10.22 -32.58
CA SER A 94 7.71 -9.84 -31.93
C SER A 94 7.91 -9.93 -30.40
N LEU A 95 8.10 -8.79 -29.76
CA LEU A 95 8.13 -8.66 -28.31
C LEU A 95 6.73 -9.00 -27.75
N SER A 96 6.54 -10.25 -27.38
CA SER A 96 5.60 -10.53 -26.30
C SER A 96 6.25 -9.96 -25.04
N GLU A 97 5.82 -8.77 -24.62
CA GLU A 97 6.31 -8.13 -23.40
C GLU A 97 6.08 -9.09 -22.23
N SER A 98 7.16 -9.75 -21.81
CA SER A 98 7.10 -10.60 -20.62
C SER A 98 6.93 -9.69 -19.41
N VAL A 99 5.83 -9.90 -18.67
CA VAL A 99 5.52 -9.15 -17.44
C VAL A 99 6.70 -9.21 -16.47
N THR A 100 7.25 -8.06 -16.12
CA THR A 100 8.41 -7.95 -15.23
C THR A 100 8.07 -8.38 -13.79
N LEU A 101 9.09 -8.69 -12.99
CA LEU A 101 8.88 -9.01 -11.57
C LEU A 101 8.30 -7.79 -10.82
N GLU A 102 8.77 -6.58 -11.14
CA GLU A 102 8.26 -5.35 -10.55
C GLU A 102 6.77 -5.15 -10.85
N GLN A 103 6.34 -5.37 -12.10
CA GLN A 103 4.93 -5.32 -12.49
C GLN A 103 4.06 -6.35 -11.75
N LYS A 104 4.58 -7.56 -11.53
CA LYS A 104 3.89 -8.61 -10.75
C LYS A 104 3.74 -8.19 -9.29
N ASN A 105 4.78 -7.65 -8.69
CA ASN A 105 4.76 -7.19 -7.31
C ASN A 105 3.85 -5.98 -7.14
N ALA A 106 3.90 -4.99 -8.04
CA ALA A 106 2.99 -3.85 -8.05
C ALA A 106 1.53 -4.28 -8.18
N LEU A 107 1.24 -5.26 -9.04
CA LEU A 107 -0.10 -5.82 -9.21
C LEU A 107 -0.61 -6.51 -7.95
N ALA A 108 0.21 -7.31 -7.29
CA ALA A 108 -0.15 -7.95 -6.02
C ALA A 108 -0.45 -6.89 -4.95
N LYS A 109 0.44 -5.91 -4.80
CA LYS A 109 0.27 -4.80 -3.85
C LYS A 109 -0.97 -3.95 -4.14
N GLY A 110 -1.25 -3.67 -5.41
CA GLY A 110 -2.45 -2.94 -5.84
C GLY A 110 -3.74 -3.67 -5.46
N ARG A 111 -3.78 -4.99 -5.58
CA ARG A 111 -4.91 -5.81 -5.14
C ARG A 111 -5.10 -5.77 -3.63
N ASP A 112 -4.01 -5.87 -2.85
CA ASP A 112 -4.06 -5.76 -1.39
C ASP A 112 -4.65 -4.40 -0.96
N TYR A 113 -4.29 -3.31 -1.65
CA TYR A 113 -4.88 -1.99 -1.39
C TYR A 113 -6.37 -1.95 -1.67
N LEU A 114 -6.82 -2.52 -2.78
CA LEU A 114 -8.23 -2.53 -3.17
C LEU A 114 -9.11 -3.43 -2.28
N ASP A 115 -8.51 -4.47 -1.69
CA ASP A 115 -9.17 -5.32 -0.70
C ASP A 115 -9.34 -4.59 0.64
N PHE A 116 -8.39 -3.73 0.99
CA PHE A 116 -8.41 -2.99 2.25
C PHE A 116 -9.24 -1.70 2.17
N SER A 117 -9.16 -0.95 1.07
CA SER A 117 -9.80 0.37 0.93
C SER A 117 -10.20 0.67 -0.52
N ALA A 118 -11.10 1.63 -0.70
CA ALA A 118 -11.50 2.10 -2.01
C ALA A 118 -10.49 3.12 -2.56
N PHE A 119 -10.05 2.91 -3.80
CA PHE A 119 -9.14 3.79 -4.54
C PHE A 119 -9.74 4.18 -5.89
N SER A 120 -9.38 5.37 -6.38
CA SER A 120 -9.50 5.68 -7.80
C SER A 120 -8.33 5.07 -8.58
N TYR A 121 -8.46 4.99 -9.90
CA TYR A 121 -7.38 4.56 -10.78
C TYR A 121 -6.08 5.36 -10.55
N THR A 122 -6.20 6.68 -10.51
CA THR A 122 -5.05 7.59 -10.34
C THR A 122 -4.48 7.55 -8.93
N SER A 123 -5.33 7.44 -7.90
CA SER A 123 -4.86 7.36 -6.53
C SER A 123 -4.15 6.03 -6.24
N LEU A 124 -4.58 4.92 -6.87
CA LEU A 124 -3.88 3.65 -6.76
C LEU A 124 -2.47 3.72 -7.39
N ILE A 125 -2.34 4.34 -8.58
CA ILE A 125 -1.02 4.56 -9.20
C ILE A 125 -0.14 5.40 -8.28
N SER A 126 -0.64 6.55 -7.81
CA SER A 126 0.12 7.44 -6.93
C SER A 126 0.55 6.75 -5.62
N GLN A 127 -0.31 5.88 -5.07
CA GLN A 127 0.02 5.11 -3.88
C GLN A 127 1.15 4.10 -4.14
N LEU A 128 1.11 3.41 -5.27
CA LEU A 128 2.16 2.46 -5.65
C LEU A 128 3.49 3.18 -5.96
N GLU A 129 3.43 4.35 -6.62
CA GLU A 129 4.62 5.18 -6.83
C GLU A 129 5.22 5.68 -5.52
N TYR A 130 4.38 6.06 -4.55
CA TYR A 130 4.83 6.45 -3.22
C TYR A 130 5.55 5.29 -2.49
N GLU A 131 5.17 4.05 -2.75
CA GLU A 131 5.85 2.85 -2.24
C GLU A 131 7.12 2.47 -3.02
N GLY A 132 7.48 3.27 -4.03
CA GLY A 132 8.73 3.12 -4.78
C GLY A 132 8.62 2.28 -6.05
N PHE A 133 7.42 1.86 -6.45
CA PHE A 133 7.25 1.24 -7.76
C PHE A 133 7.41 2.27 -8.89
N SER A 134 7.97 1.84 -10.01
CA SER A 134 8.04 2.70 -11.20
C SER A 134 6.63 3.05 -11.71
N THR A 135 6.47 4.22 -12.34
CA THR A 135 5.20 4.63 -12.99
C THR A 135 4.67 3.56 -13.94
N GLU A 136 5.58 2.87 -14.66
CA GLU A 136 5.24 1.78 -15.56
C GLU A 136 4.63 0.58 -14.81
N ALA A 137 5.26 0.14 -13.71
CA ALA A 137 4.77 -0.96 -12.89
C ALA A 137 3.46 -0.60 -12.17
N ALA A 138 3.34 0.61 -11.63
CA ALA A 138 2.13 1.12 -10.99
C ALA A 138 0.95 1.21 -11.97
N THR A 139 1.20 1.73 -13.19
CA THR A 139 0.20 1.78 -14.25
C THR A 139 -0.21 0.38 -14.70
N TYR A 140 0.75 -0.54 -14.87
CA TYR A 140 0.47 -1.94 -15.16
C TYR A 140 -0.45 -2.55 -14.10
N ALA A 141 -0.17 -2.32 -12.82
CA ALA A 141 -0.98 -2.81 -11.71
C ALA A 141 -2.41 -2.26 -11.77
N ALA A 142 -2.60 -0.96 -11.95
CA ALA A 142 -3.92 -0.33 -12.04
C ALA A 142 -4.73 -0.85 -13.25
N ASN A 143 -4.07 -1.15 -14.37
CA ASN A 143 -4.71 -1.70 -15.58
C ASN A 143 -5.10 -3.18 -15.43
N ASN A 144 -4.42 -3.93 -14.57
CA ASN A 144 -4.55 -5.40 -14.47
C ASN A 144 -5.07 -5.90 -13.13
N CYS A 145 -5.36 -5.01 -12.16
CA CYS A 145 -5.87 -5.40 -10.83
C CYS A 145 -7.27 -6.01 -10.87
N GLY A 146 -8.04 -5.75 -11.94
CA GLY A 146 -9.41 -6.23 -12.10
C GLY A 146 -10.46 -5.39 -11.36
N ALA A 147 -10.11 -4.17 -10.95
CA ALA A 147 -11.02 -3.27 -10.29
C ALA A 147 -12.11 -2.75 -11.24
N ASP A 148 -13.35 -2.72 -10.78
CA ASP A 148 -14.40 -1.88 -11.35
C ASP A 148 -14.31 -0.50 -10.68
N TRP A 149 -13.88 0.50 -11.43
CA TRP A 149 -13.68 1.85 -10.90
C TRP A 149 -14.97 2.58 -10.53
N ASN A 150 -16.11 2.19 -11.11
CA ASN A 150 -17.42 2.67 -10.67
C ASN A 150 -17.79 2.09 -9.30
N GLU A 151 -17.56 0.79 -9.10
CA GLU A 151 -17.76 0.17 -7.78
C GLU A 151 -16.81 0.73 -6.73
N GLN A 152 -15.56 1.04 -7.10
CA GLN A 152 -14.62 1.70 -6.20
C GLN A 152 -15.12 3.11 -5.81
N ALA A 153 -15.67 3.88 -6.75
CA ALA A 153 -16.28 5.17 -6.46
C ALA A 153 -17.50 5.05 -5.53
N ALA A 154 -18.34 4.02 -5.74
CA ALA A 154 -19.48 3.72 -4.87
C ALA A 154 -19.04 3.39 -3.44
N LYS A 155 -18.04 2.53 -3.28
CA LYS A 155 -17.45 2.19 -1.96
C LYS A 155 -16.88 3.43 -1.28
N LYS A 156 -16.15 4.27 -2.02
CA LYS A 156 -15.58 5.51 -1.49
C LYS A 156 -16.66 6.50 -1.09
N ALA A 157 -17.73 6.63 -1.87
CA ALA A 157 -18.89 7.46 -1.55
C ALA A 157 -19.56 7.01 -0.23
N GLN A 158 -19.76 5.70 -0.06
CA GLN A 158 -20.31 5.15 1.17
C GLN A 158 -19.41 5.44 2.37
N ASN A 159 -18.09 5.24 2.22
CA ASN A 159 -17.12 5.54 3.28
C ASN A 159 -17.20 7.00 3.73
N TYR A 160 -17.39 7.95 2.80
CA TYR A 160 -17.56 9.36 3.14
C TYR A 160 -18.86 9.61 3.91
N LEU A 161 -19.96 8.99 3.52
CA LEU A 161 -21.27 9.17 4.19
C LEU A 161 -21.32 8.50 5.57
N ASP A 162 -20.58 7.42 5.77
CA ASP A 162 -20.44 6.78 7.07
C ASP A 162 -19.69 7.68 8.07
N PHE A 163 -18.84 8.58 7.56
CA PHE A 163 -18.02 9.48 8.36
C PHE A 163 -18.63 10.88 8.54
N SER A 164 -19.32 11.40 7.51
CA SER A 164 -19.83 12.78 7.49
C SER A 164 -21.00 12.95 6.53
N SER A 165 -21.78 14.02 6.75
CA SER A 165 -22.87 14.38 5.84
C SER A 165 -22.35 15.23 4.68
N PHE A 166 -22.78 14.90 3.47
CA PHE A 166 -22.48 15.64 2.25
C PHE A 166 -23.77 16.06 1.55
N SER A 167 -23.72 17.12 0.75
CA SER A 167 -24.68 17.31 -0.32
C SER A 167 -24.28 16.42 -1.49
N ARG A 168 -25.23 16.13 -2.42
CA ARG A 168 -24.91 15.38 -3.66
C ARG A 168 -23.70 15.98 -4.39
N GLN A 169 -23.69 17.29 -4.61
CA GLN A 169 -22.60 17.95 -5.32
C GLN A 169 -21.30 17.90 -4.52
N GLY A 170 -21.36 18.13 -3.20
CA GLY A 170 -20.16 18.07 -2.36
C GLY A 170 -19.53 16.68 -2.32
N LEU A 171 -20.32 15.60 -2.38
CA LEU A 171 -19.81 14.25 -2.49
C LEU A 171 -19.15 13.98 -3.85
N ILE A 172 -19.77 14.43 -4.93
CA ILE A 172 -19.19 14.34 -6.28
C ILE A 172 -17.84 15.09 -6.33
N ASP A 173 -17.81 16.34 -5.88
CA ASP A 173 -16.58 17.15 -5.87
C ASP A 173 -15.46 16.47 -5.06
N GLN A 174 -15.81 15.84 -3.92
CA GLN A 174 -14.88 15.11 -3.09
C GLN A 174 -14.33 13.86 -3.80
N LEU A 175 -15.19 13.10 -4.49
CA LEU A 175 -14.75 11.92 -5.25
C LEU A 175 -13.85 12.31 -6.43
N VAL A 176 -14.16 13.41 -7.12
CA VAL A 176 -13.29 13.95 -8.19
C VAL A 176 -11.94 14.39 -7.62
N TYR A 177 -11.91 15.02 -6.44
CA TYR A 177 -10.67 15.38 -5.75
C TYR A 177 -9.83 14.15 -5.40
N GLU A 178 -10.45 13.01 -5.07
CA GLU A 178 -9.79 11.71 -4.84
C GLU A 178 -9.30 11.04 -6.14
N GLY A 179 -9.52 11.68 -7.30
CA GLY A 179 -9.02 11.22 -8.59
C GLY A 179 -9.97 10.29 -9.36
N PHE A 180 -11.23 10.16 -8.95
CA PHE A 180 -12.26 9.54 -9.78
C PHE A 180 -12.63 10.46 -10.93
N THR A 181 -13.03 9.90 -12.07
CA THR A 181 -13.61 10.72 -13.16
C THR A 181 -14.95 11.30 -12.74
N GLN A 182 -15.40 12.35 -13.43
CA GLN A 182 -16.71 12.94 -13.18
C GLN A 182 -17.84 11.90 -13.26
N GLU A 183 -17.79 11.01 -14.26
CA GLU A 183 -18.77 9.95 -14.46
C GLU A 183 -18.76 8.92 -13.32
N GLN A 184 -17.57 8.52 -12.87
CA GLN A 184 -17.41 7.62 -11.73
C GLN A 184 -17.91 8.26 -10.43
N ALA A 185 -17.63 9.53 -10.22
CA ALA A 185 -18.09 10.28 -9.05
C ALA A 185 -19.63 10.43 -9.03
N GLU A 186 -20.24 10.70 -10.17
CA GLU A 186 -21.70 10.75 -10.32
C GLU A 186 -22.35 9.38 -10.09
N TYR A 187 -21.74 8.31 -10.61
CA TYR A 187 -22.14 6.94 -10.33
C TYR A 187 -22.05 6.63 -8.84
N GLY A 188 -20.91 6.96 -8.21
CA GLY A 188 -20.70 6.76 -6.77
C GLY A 188 -21.75 7.46 -5.92
N ALA A 189 -22.03 8.75 -6.21
CA ALA A 189 -23.06 9.49 -5.49
C ALA A 189 -24.47 8.90 -5.70
N SER A 190 -24.79 8.48 -6.92
CA SER A 190 -26.10 7.89 -7.23
C SER A 190 -26.29 6.51 -6.56
N SER A 191 -25.24 5.70 -6.45
CA SER A 191 -25.29 4.37 -5.82
C SER A 191 -25.55 4.42 -4.32
N VAL A 192 -25.26 5.55 -3.66
CA VAL A 192 -25.52 5.77 -2.22
C VAL A 192 -26.80 6.54 -1.95
N GLY A 193 -27.65 6.75 -2.98
CA GLY A 193 -29.02 7.28 -2.82
C GLY A 193 -29.20 8.75 -3.18
N TYR A 194 -28.25 9.38 -3.88
CA TYR A 194 -28.37 10.74 -4.42
C TYR A 194 -28.90 10.76 -5.86
#